data_c3b9f68cfbdfbacd53d77e8410a13812
#
_entry.id   c3b9f68cfbdfbacd53d77e8410a13812
#
_cell.length_a   1.000
_cell.length_b   1.000
_cell.length_c   1.000
_cell.angle_alpha   90.00
_cell.angle_beta   90.00
_cell.angle_gamma   90.00
#
_symmetry.space_group_name_H-M   'P 1'
#
loop_
_entity.id
_entity.type
_entity.pdbx_description
1 polymer ?
#
loop_
_entity_poly.entity_id
_entity_poly.type
_entity_poly.pdbx_seq_one_letter_code
_entity_poly.pdbx_strand_id
1 'polypeptide(L)'
;EEITRQKPEKSLVRPINSKGGRNATGRVTMRHQGGGHKRAYRLIDFIRNDKDGVPAKVAQIEYDPNRTANIALLHFADGEKRYIIAPDGLVQGSPIENGPSADIKPGNNLPLRNIPVGTMIHAIELRPGGGAKIGRSAGSAVQLVAKDGPYAQLRMPSGEIRNVDVRCRATVGTVGNAEQSNRNYGKAGRMRWKGCLLYTSDAADDLLCV
;
A
#
# COMPACT_ATOMS: atom_id res chain seq x y z
N GLU A 1 15.11 -6.89 -11.63
CA GLU A 1 14.91 -5.77 -10.67
C GLU A 1 13.72 -4.94 -11.12
N GLU A 2 12.68 -4.84 -10.26
CA GLU A 2 11.44 -4.10 -10.60
C GLU A 2 11.65 -2.56 -10.56
N ILE A 3 12.65 -2.08 -9.82
CA ILE A 3 12.86 -0.65 -9.59
C ILE A 3 13.58 -0.01 -10.79
N THR A 4 12.91 0.96 -11.42
CA THR A 4 13.43 1.64 -12.61
C THR A 4 14.10 2.99 -12.30
N ARG A 5 13.80 3.59 -11.14
CA ARG A 5 14.38 4.88 -10.72
C ARG A 5 14.56 4.97 -9.20
N GLN A 6 15.64 5.61 -8.78
CA GLN A 6 15.97 5.81 -7.36
C GLN A 6 15.48 7.15 -6.79
N LYS A 7 15.35 8.19 -7.61
CA LYS A 7 14.97 9.54 -7.16
C LYS A 7 13.48 9.78 -7.33
N PRO A 8 12.76 10.20 -6.27
CA PRO A 8 11.33 10.46 -6.35
C PRO A 8 11.00 11.75 -7.13
N GLU A 9 9.75 11.83 -7.60
CA GLU A 9 9.21 13.05 -8.22
C GLU A 9 9.05 14.13 -7.13
N LYS A 10 9.73 15.27 -7.31
CA LYS A 10 9.82 16.32 -6.29
C LYS A 10 8.48 16.93 -5.90
N SER A 11 7.56 17.08 -6.85
CA SER A 11 6.22 17.66 -6.63
C SER A 11 5.35 16.80 -5.70
N LEU A 12 5.59 15.48 -5.69
CA LEU A 12 4.83 14.49 -4.92
C LEU A 12 5.52 14.08 -3.60
N VAL A 13 6.49 14.85 -3.14
CA VAL A 13 7.23 14.58 -1.91
C VAL A 13 6.93 15.64 -0.86
N ARG A 14 6.73 15.19 0.39
CA ARG A 14 6.52 16.04 1.56
C ARG A 14 7.53 15.70 2.67
N PRO A 15 7.93 16.70 3.50
CA PRO A 15 8.80 16.43 4.63
C PRO A 15 8.05 15.60 5.69
N ILE A 16 8.79 14.73 6.39
CA ILE A 16 8.33 14.03 7.58
C ILE A 16 9.06 14.63 8.77
N ASN A 17 8.33 15.32 9.64
CA ASN A 17 8.88 15.87 10.87
C ASN A 17 8.87 14.80 11.97
N SER A 18 10.05 14.41 12.46
CA SER A 18 10.18 13.51 13.60
C SER A 18 10.08 14.29 14.90
N LYS A 19 9.19 13.87 15.80
CA LYS A 19 9.05 14.45 17.14
C LYS A 19 9.96 13.78 18.18
N GLY A 20 10.63 12.68 17.85
CA GLY A 20 11.52 11.96 18.75
C GLY A 20 10.85 11.52 20.07
N GLY A 21 9.58 11.11 20.01
CA GLY A 21 8.82 10.69 21.20
C GLY A 21 8.36 11.81 22.13
N ARG A 22 8.42 13.09 21.70
CA ARG A 22 7.97 14.25 22.50
C ARG A 22 6.48 14.49 22.28
N ASN A 23 5.82 14.90 23.38
CA ASN A 23 4.42 15.34 23.37
C ASN A 23 4.29 16.83 22.95
N ALA A 24 3.09 17.40 23.07
CA ALA A 24 2.82 18.79 22.74
C ALA A 24 3.60 19.79 23.63
N THR A 25 3.95 19.41 24.87
CA THR A 25 4.74 20.21 25.80
C THR A 25 6.26 20.03 25.67
N GLY A 26 6.70 19.23 24.69
CA GLY A 26 8.12 18.98 24.42
C GLY A 26 8.78 17.92 25.33
N ARG A 27 8.02 17.31 26.25
CA ARG A 27 8.52 16.25 27.12
C ARG A 27 8.55 14.89 26.40
N VAL A 28 9.56 14.09 26.67
CA VAL A 28 9.65 12.71 26.16
C VAL A 28 8.64 11.83 26.89
N THR A 29 7.56 11.45 26.21
CA THR A 29 6.52 10.55 26.73
C THR A 29 6.66 9.13 26.21
N MET A 30 7.33 8.96 25.06
CA MET A 30 7.64 7.66 24.49
C MET A 30 9.14 7.55 24.29
N ARG A 31 9.80 6.68 25.08
CA ARG A 31 11.25 6.46 25.00
C ARG A 31 11.63 5.65 23.76
N HIS A 32 12.90 5.63 23.40
CA HIS A 32 13.48 4.90 22.27
C HIS A 32 12.93 5.32 20.89
N GLN A 33 12.48 6.55 20.76
CA GLN A 33 12.06 7.15 19.50
C GLN A 33 13.08 8.19 19.03
N GLY A 34 13.24 8.30 17.72
CA GLY A 34 14.16 9.24 17.09
C GLY A 34 15.40 8.53 16.52
N GLY A 35 16.34 9.34 16.00
CA GLY A 35 17.44 8.81 15.20
C GLY A 35 16.95 8.30 13.83
N GLY A 36 17.68 7.40 13.23
CA GLY A 36 17.35 6.85 11.92
C GLY A 36 17.62 7.82 10.76
N HIS A 37 17.58 7.30 9.54
CA HIS A 37 17.82 8.07 8.32
C HIS A 37 16.64 9.00 8.03
N LYS A 38 16.92 10.25 7.63
CA LYS A 38 15.90 11.21 7.19
C LYS A 38 15.09 10.64 6.03
N ARG A 39 13.76 10.68 6.15
CA ARG A 39 12.82 10.20 5.14
C ARG A 39 11.94 11.33 4.66
N ALA A 40 11.50 11.21 3.42
CA ALA A 40 10.47 12.04 2.84
C ALA A 40 9.23 11.20 2.56
N TYR A 41 8.05 11.75 2.78
CA TYR A 41 6.77 11.10 2.50
C TYR A 41 6.44 11.25 1.02
N ARG A 42 6.01 10.16 0.36
CA ARG A 42 5.47 10.17 -1.01
C ARG A 42 3.96 10.25 -0.92
N LEU A 43 3.39 11.20 -1.64
CA LEU A 43 1.94 11.34 -1.75
C LEU A 43 1.41 10.23 -2.66
N ILE A 44 0.76 9.24 -2.04
CA ILE A 44 0.15 8.13 -2.78
C ILE A 44 -1.33 8.43 -2.97
N ASP A 45 -1.82 8.24 -4.17
CA ASP A 45 -3.24 8.36 -4.49
C ASP A 45 -3.98 7.08 -4.05
N PHE A 46 -4.70 7.19 -2.95
CA PHE A 46 -5.53 6.11 -2.40
C PHE A 46 -7.00 6.22 -2.80
N ILE A 47 -7.43 7.31 -3.42
CA ILE A 47 -8.84 7.54 -3.74
C ILE A 47 -9.14 7.22 -5.20
N ARG A 48 -8.38 7.76 -6.13
CA ARG A 48 -8.38 7.49 -7.59
C ARG A 48 -9.73 7.68 -8.32
N ASN A 49 -10.78 8.16 -7.66
CA ASN A 49 -12.13 8.27 -8.24
C ASN A 49 -12.30 9.51 -9.13
N ASP A 50 -11.48 10.52 -8.95
CA ASP A 50 -11.48 11.78 -9.71
C ASP A 50 -10.81 11.64 -11.10
N LYS A 51 -10.20 10.49 -11.40
CA LYS A 51 -9.54 10.18 -12.66
C LYS A 51 -10.22 9.05 -13.44
N ASP A 52 -11.53 8.88 -13.24
CA ASP A 52 -12.30 7.89 -14.00
C ASP A 52 -12.33 8.23 -15.49
N GLY A 53 -12.03 7.23 -16.32
CA GLY A 53 -11.99 7.38 -17.78
C GLY A 53 -10.77 8.12 -18.33
N VAL A 54 -9.86 8.61 -17.48
CA VAL A 54 -8.61 9.23 -17.92
C VAL A 54 -7.51 8.16 -17.97
N PRO A 55 -6.97 7.82 -19.15
CA PRO A 55 -5.90 6.84 -19.23
C PRO A 55 -4.60 7.39 -18.66
N ALA A 56 -3.86 6.53 -18.01
CA ALA A 56 -2.53 6.82 -17.49
C ALA A 56 -1.51 5.79 -17.98
N LYS A 57 -0.25 6.16 -17.95
CA LYS A 57 0.87 5.28 -18.30
C LYS A 57 1.84 5.20 -17.14
N VAL A 58 2.32 4.00 -16.83
CA VAL A 58 3.37 3.78 -15.83
C VAL A 58 4.67 4.40 -16.35
N ALA A 59 5.10 5.48 -15.73
CA ALA A 59 6.35 6.14 -16.09
C ALA A 59 7.55 5.45 -15.45
N GLN A 60 7.43 5.10 -14.17
CA GLN A 60 8.54 4.53 -13.38
C GLN A 60 8.01 3.72 -12.21
N ILE A 61 8.83 2.77 -11.73
CA ILE A 61 8.62 2.05 -10.47
C ILE A 61 9.74 2.46 -9.52
N GLU A 62 9.39 2.87 -8.31
CA GLU A 62 10.29 3.48 -7.35
C GLU A 62 10.22 2.80 -5.97
N TYR A 63 11.33 2.86 -5.23
CA TYR A 63 11.39 2.45 -3.83
C TYR A 63 10.82 3.55 -2.92
N ASP A 64 9.97 3.17 -1.96
CA ASP A 64 9.51 4.07 -0.89
C ASP A 64 10.01 3.57 0.48
N PRO A 65 10.83 4.36 1.22
CA PRO A 65 11.33 3.97 2.54
C PRO A 65 10.25 3.93 3.62
N ASN A 66 9.04 4.41 3.35
CA ASN A 66 7.94 4.50 4.31
C ASN A 66 7.01 3.29 4.26
N ARG A 67 7.19 2.40 3.29
CA ARG A 67 6.38 1.19 3.11
C ARG A 67 7.20 0.03 2.60
N THR A 68 6.66 -1.17 2.71
CA THR A 68 7.31 -2.39 2.21
C THR A 68 7.10 -2.60 0.71
N ALA A 69 5.97 -2.12 0.17
CA ALA A 69 5.64 -2.19 -1.25
C ALA A 69 6.39 -1.12 -2.06
N ASN A 70 6.74 -1.45 -3.30
CA ASN A 70 7.19 -0.48 -4.28
C ASN A 70 6.01 0.41 -4.73
N ILE A 71 6.32 1.58 -5.27
CA ILE A 71 5.33 2.54 -5.79
C ILE A 71 5.54 2.75 -7.28
N ALA A 72 4.47 2.99 -8.02
CA ALA A 72 4.51 3.32 -9.44
C ALA A 72 4.11 4.78 -9.66
N LEU A 73 4.92 5.51 -10.42
CA LEU A 73 4.60 6.85 -10.89
C LEU A 73 3.76 6.74 -12.15
N LEU A 74 2.57 7.30 -12.12
CA LEU A 74 1.67 7.40 -13.27
C LEU A 74 1.74 8.79 -13.89
N HIS A 75 1.77 8.83 -15.21
CA HIS A 75 1.52 10.03 -16.01
C HIS A 75 0.15 9.87 -16.66
N PHE A 76 -0.79 10.71 -16.28
CA PHE A 76 -2.11 10.77 -16.86
C PHE A 76 -2.11 11.56 -18.18
N ALA A 77 -3.08 11.30 -19.05
CA ALA A 77 -3.21 11.99 -20.34
C ALA A 77 -3.47 13.51 -20.19
N ASP A 78 -4.02 13.94 -19.04
CA ASP A 78 -4.23 15.34 -18.68
C ASP A 78 -2.96 16.04 -18.13
N GLY A 79 -1.82 15.36 -18.12
CA GLY A 79 -0.53 15.88 -17.63
C GLY A 79 -0.29 15.75 -16.14
N GLU A 80 -1.28 15.32 -15.35
CA GLU A 80 -1.10 15.10 -13.91
C GLU A 80 -0.25 13.87 -13.63
N LYS A 81 0.56 13.94 -12.57
CA LYS A 81 1.38 12.84 -12.09
C LYS A 81 0.87 12.38 -10.74
N ARG A 82 0.76 11.07 -10.53
CA ARG A 82 0.38 10.49 -9.24
C ARG A 82 1.17 9.23 -8.94
N TYR A 83 1.36 8.94 -7.67
CA TYR A 83 1.86 7.66 -7.21
C TYR A 83 0.73 6.71 -6.86
N ILE A 84 0.89 5.45 -7.22
CA ILE A 84 0.08 4.33 -6.75
C ILE A 84 0.97 3.26 -6.11
N ILE A 85 0.37 2.32 -5.37
CA ILE A 85 1.07 1.10 -4.95
C ILE A 85 1.29 0.25 -6.21
N ALA A 86 2.52 -0.21 -6.44
CA ALA A 86 2.83 -1.04 -7.59
C ALA A 86 2.28 -2.46 -7.39
N PRO A 87 1.36 -2.94 -8.25
CA PRO A 87 0.99 -4.34 -8.28
C PRO A 87 2.12 -5.21 -8.82
N ASP A 88 2.03 -6.49 -8.52
CA ASP A 88 2.93 -7.51 -9.05
C ASP A 88 2.80 -7.62 -10.58
N GLY A 89 3.93 -7.84 -11.25
CA GLY A 89 3.99 -7.94 -12.70
C GLY A 89 3.77 -6.62 -13.47
N LEU A 90 3.70 -5.47 -12.78
CA LEU A 90 3.59 -4.18 -13.45
C LEU A 90 4.92 -3.80 -14.11
N VAL A 91 4.88 -3.37 -15.36
CA VAL A 91 6.06 -2.97 -16.13
C VAL A 91 5.97 -1.50 -16.50
N GLN A 92 7.12 -0.86 -16.63
CA GLN A 92 7.22 0.52 -17.16
C GLN A 92 6.59 0.58 -18.55
N GLY A 93 5.75 1.58 -18.78
CA GLY A 93 5.01 1.77 -20.02
C GLY A 93 3.62 1.12 -20.05
N SER A 94 3.26 0.28 -19.06
CA SER A 94 1.93 -0.32 -18.98
C SER A 94 0.83 0.73 -18.89
N PRO A 95 -0.29 0.57 -19.61
CA PRO A 95 -1.45 1.43 -19.47
C PRO A 95 -2.20 1.11 -18.17
N ILE A 96 -2.71 2.13 -17.50
CA ILE A 96 -3.52 2.04 -16.29
C ILE A 96 -4.79 2.87 -16.49
N GLU A 97 -5.92 2.29 -16.11
CA GLU A 97 -7.22 2.93 -16.20
C GLU A 97 -7.96 2.86 -14.88
N ASN A 98 -8.80 3.86 -14.63
CA ASN A 98 -9.69 3.92 -13.48
C ASN A 98 -11.13 4.01 -13.97
N GLY A 99 -12.04 3.46 -13.20
CA GLY A 99 -13.47 3.61 -13.47
C GLY A 99 -14.21 2.30 -13.63
N PRO A 100 -15.54 2.36 -13.72
CA PRO A 100 -16.38 1.17 -13.79
C PRO A 100 -16.24 0.39 -15.12
N SER A 101 -15.77 1.05 -16.18
CA SER A 101 -15.57 0.46 -17.50
C SER A 101 -14.15 -0.01 -17.78
N ALA A 102 -13.23 0.17 -16.82
CA ALA A 102 -11.84 -0.24 -17.00
C ALA A 102 -11.71 -1.77 -17.11
N ASP A 103 -10.75 -2.24 -17.89
CA ASP A 103 -10.44 -3.65 -18.03
C ASP A 103 -9.96 -4.28 -16.72
N ILE A 104 -10.14 -5.60 -16.57
CA ILE A 104 -9.64 -6.37 -15.42
C ILE A 104 -8.17 -6.70 -15.64
N LYS A 105 -7.32 -5.66 -15.52
CA LYS A 105 -5.86 -5.77 -15.64
C LYS A 105 -5.18 -5.34 -14.34
N PRO A 106 -4.02 -5.92 -13.97
CA PRO A 106 -3.27 -5.50 -12.79
C PRO A 106 -2.99 -4.00 -12.79
N GLY A 107 -3.32 -3.33 -11.68
CA GLY A 107 -3.15 -1.87 -11.52
C GLY A 107 -4.39 -1.03 -11.81
N ASN A 108 -5.35 -1.55 -12.54
CA ASN A 108 -6.62 -0.84 -12.80
C ASN A 108 -7.48 -0.78 -11.54
N ASN A 109 -8.16 0.35 -11.34
CA ASN A 109 -8.98 0.61 -10.17
C ASN A 109 -10.47 0.67 -10.54
N LEU A 110 -11.26 -0.25 -9.97
CA LEU A 110 -12.68 -0.40 -10.25
C LEU A 110 -13.53 -0.49 -8.97
N PRO A 111 -14.82 -0.16 -9.05
CA PRO A 111 -15.77 -0.54 -8.00
C PRO A 111 -15.88 -2.07 -7.89
N LEU A 112 -16.04 -2.60 -6.66
CA LEU A 112 -16.13 -4.04 -6.41
C LEU A 112 -17.26 -4.72 -7.20
N ARG A 113 -18.36 -4.00 -7.45
CA ARG A 113 -19.47 -4.52 -8.29
C ARG A 113 -19.03 -4.93 -9.69
N ASN A 114 -18.01 -4.28 -10.26
CA ASN A 114 -17.53 -4.49 -11.63
C ASN A 114 -16.38 -5.51 -11.71
N ILE A 115 -15.80 -5.91 -10.58
CA ILE A 115 -14.70 -6.88 -10.53
C ILE A 115 -15.27 -8.30 -10.48
N PRO A 116 -14.85 -9.26 -11.31
CA PRO A 116 -15.32 -10.65 -11.24
C PRO A 116 -15.00 -11.32 -9.90
N VAL A 117 -15.88 -12.23 -9.48
CA VAL A 117 -15.64 -13.10 -8.32
C VAL A 117 -14.42 -13.99 -8.59
N GLY A 118 -13.65 -14.28 -7.55
CA GLY A 118 -12.40 -15.05 -7.64
C GLY A 118 -11.16 -14.18 -7.92
N THR A 119 -11.32 -12.91 -8.33
CA THR A 119 -10.20 -12.01 -8.63
C THR A 119 -9.42 -11.64 -7.37
N MET A 120 -8.08 -11.63 -7.49
CA MET A 120 -7.19 -11.08 -6.47
C MET A 120 -7.14 -9.57 -6.61
N ILE A 121 -7.31 -8.87 -5.50
CA ILE A 121 -7.38 -7.40 -5.43
C ILE A 121 -6.56 -6.87 -4.27
N HIS A 122 -6.17 -5.61 -4.33
CA HIS A 122 -5.45 -4.90 -3.28
C HIS A 122 -5.92 -3.44 -3.19
N ALA A 123 -5.37 -2.67 -2.26
CA ALA A 123 -5.69 -1.25 -2.05
C ALA A 123 -7.21 -1.00 -2.03
N ILE A 124 -7.92 -1.69 -1.13
CA ILE A 124 -9.37 -1.74 -1.06
C ILE A 124 -9.90 -0.67 -0.10
N GLU A 125 -10.98 0.00 -0.47
CA GLU A 125 -11.73 0.89 0.40
C GLU A 125 -12.61 0.11 1.39
N LEU A 126 -12.82 0.66 2.58
CA LEU A 126 -13.79 0.18 3.57
C LEU A 126 -15.14 0.89 3.49
N ARG A 127 -15.11 2.12 3.02
CA ARG A 127 -16.30 2.96 2.78
C ARG A 127 -16.14 3.62 1.42
N PRO A 128 -17.23 3.76 0.65
CA PRO A 128 -17.15 4.43 -0.66
C PRO A 128 -16.53 5.83 -0.54
N GLY A 129 -15.50 6.12 -1.35
CA GLY A 129 -14.78 7.39 -1.35
C GLY A 129 -13.86 7.62 -0.15
N GLY A 130 -13.72 6.66 0.76
CA GLY A 130 -12.87 6.78 1.95
C GLY A 130 -11.39 6.51 1.72
N GLY A 131 -11.01 6.19 0.49
CA GLY A 131 -9.66 5.82 0.10
C GLY A 131 -9.25 4.41 0.55
N ALA A 132 -8.26 3.86 -0.11
CA ALA A 132 -7.77 2.51 0.13
C ALA A 132 -7.19 2.34 1.54
N LYS A 133 -7.65 1.31 2.25
CA LYS A 133 -7.25 0.99 3.63
C LYS A 133 -6.68 -0.42 3.78
N ILE A 134 -7.18 -1.37 3.01
CA ILE A 134 -6.85 -2.80 3.10
C ILE A 134 -5.93 -3.20 1.94
N GLY A 135 -5.04 -4.18 2.17
CA GLY A 135 -4.19 -4.76 1.14
C GLY A 135 -3.17 -3.76 0.55
N ARG A 136 -2.37 -3.11 1.39
CA ARG A 136 -1.37 -2.11 0.96
C ARG A 136 0.08 -2.51 1.17
N SER A 137 0.32 -3.54 1.95
CA SER A 137 1.69 -4.04 2.22
C SER A 137 2.20 -4.90 1.09
N ALA A 138 3.52 -5.05 0.98
CA ALA A 138 4.16 -5.92 0.00
C ALA A 138 3.58 -7.34 0.05
N GLY A 139 3.32 -7.94 -1.12
CA GLY A 139 2.76 -9.27 -1.24
C GLY A 139 1.31 -9.43 -0.78
N SER A 140 0.66 -8.36 -0.30
CA SER A 140 -0.74 -8.45 0.14
C SER A 140 -1.68 -8.71 -1.03
N ALA A 141 -2.55 -9.70 -0.84
CA ALA A 141 -3.61 -10.04 -1.77
C ALA A 141 -4.89 -10.35 -1.00
N VAL A 142 -6.01 -9.83 -1.47
CA VAL A 142 -7.34 -10.08 -0.93
C VAL A 142 -8.16 -10.69 -2.05
N GLN A 143 -8.89 -11.77 -1.78
CA GLN A 143 -9.73 -12.42 -2.78
C GLN A 143 -11.18 -11.95 -2.67
N LEU A 144 -11.78 -11.56 -3.78
CA LEU A 144 -13.21 -11.32 -3.89
C LEU A 144 -13.91 -12.68 -4.01
N VAL A 145 -14.56 -13.14 -2.93
CA VAL A 145 -15.15 -14.48 -2.84
C VAL A 145 -16.56 -14.54 -3.43
N ALA A 146 -17.40 -13.56 -3.05
CA ALA A 146 -18.78 -13.51 -3.48
C ALA A 146 -19.32 -12.07 -3.47
N LYS A 147 -20.45 -11.87 -4.10
CA LYS A 147 -21.24 -10.63 -4.02
C LYS A 147 -22.66 -11.01 -3.61
N ASP A 148 -23.15 -10.37 -2.57
CA ASP A 148 -24.48 -10.61 -2.04
C ASP A 148 -25.20 -9.27 -1.84
N GLY A 149 -26.14 -8.97 -2.73
CA GLY A 149 -26.85 -7.72 -2.74
C GLY A 149 -25.92 -6.49 -2.73
N PRO A 150 -25.99 -5.64 -1.67
CA PRO A 150 -25.18 -4.43 -1.58
C PRO A 150 -23.76 -4.70 -1.06
N TYR A 151 -23.42 -5.94 -0.71
CA TYR A 151 -22.14 -6.30 -0.11
C TYR A 151 -21.31 -7.25 -0.97
N ALA A 152 -19.99 -7.05 -0.92
CA ALA A 152 -18.98 -7.95 -1.46
C ALA A 152 -18.25 -8.64 -0.32
N GLN A 153 -18.09 -9.96 -0.39
CA GLN A 153 -17.36 -10.77 0.57
C GLN A 153 -15.90 -10.87 0.16
N LEU A 154 -15.04 -10.39 1.03
CA LEU A 154 -13.60 -10.35 0.82
C LEU A 154 -12.90 -11.31 1.78
N ARG A 155 -12.10 -12.24 1.26
CA ARG A 155 -11.20 -13.07 2.05
C ARG A 155 -9.87 -12.34 2.24
N MET A 156 -9.59 -12.00 3.48
CA MET A 156 -8.37 -11.32 3.88
C MET A 156 -7.16 -12.28 3.91
N PRO A 157 -5.90 -11.79 3.88
CA PRO A 157 -4.71 -12.63 4.05
C PRO A 157 -4.70 -13.42 5.37
N SER A 158 -5.38 -12.92 6.40
CA SER A 158 -5.54 -13.62 7.69
C SER A 158 -6.51 -14.81 7.64
N GLY A 159 -7.24 -15.01 6.51
CA GLY A 159 -8.33 -15.98 6.39
C GLY A 159 -9.71 -15.44 6.78
N GLU A 160 -9.80 -14.30 7.45
CA GLU A 160 -11.08 -13.65 7.81
C GLU A 160 -11.87 -13.29 6.55
N ILE A 161 -13.19 -13.55 6.58
CA ILE A 161 -14.12 -13.05 5.55
C ILE A 161 -14.79 -11.79 6.06
N ARG A 162 -14.71 -10.72 5.29
CA ARG A 162 -15.28 -9.42 5.63
C ARG A 162 -16.21 -8.91 4.54
N ASN A 163 -17.37 -8.40 4.95
CA ASN A 163 -18.34 -7.77 4.05
C ASN A 163 -17.99 -6.29 3.87
N VAL A 164 -17.95 -5.85 2.63
CA VAL A 164 -17.68 -4.45 2.23
C VAL A 164 -18.71 -4.03 1.18
N ASP A 165 -19.14 -2.79 1.19
CA ASP A 165 -20.09 -2.24 0.21
C ASP A 165 -19.55 -2.41 -1.23
N VAL A 166 -20.37 -2.88 -2.15
CA VAL A 166 -20.00 -3.12 -3.56
C VAL A 166 -19.61 -1.84 -4.32
N ARG A 167 -19.95 -0.66 -3.78
CA ARG A 167 -19.53 0.64 -4.32
C ARG A 167 -18.09 0.99 -3.97
N CYS A 168 -17.52 0.35 -2.94
CA CYS A 168 -16.10 0.51 -2.59
C CYS A 168 -15.22 0.13 -3.77
N ARG A 169 -14.10 0.82 -3.90
CA ARG A 169 -13.14 0.60 -4.97
C ARG A 169 -11.99 -0.29 -4.51
N ALA A 170 -11.44 -1.00 -5.46
CA ALA A 170 -10.25 -1.81 -5.26
C ALA A 170 -9.37 -1.78 -6.52
N THR A 171 -8.09 -2.07 -6.36
CA THR A 171 -7.17 -2.23 -7.47
C THR A 171 -6.98 -3.72 -7.77
N VAL A 172 -7.04 -4.08 -9.03
CA VAL A 172 -6.87 -5.46 -9.50
C VAL A 172 -5.41 -5.92 -9.35
N GLY A 173 -5.22 -7.18 -8.98
CA GLY A 173 -3.91 -7.81 -8.82
C GLY A 173 -3.44 -7.86 -7.35
N THR A 174 -2.28 -8.45 -7.13
CA THR A 174 -1.58 -8.52 -5.85
C THR A 174 -0.58 -7.37 -5.72
N VAL A 175 -0.20 -7.00 -4.51
CA VAL A 175 0.87 -6.00 -4.32
C VAL A 175 2.21 -6.62 -4.64
N GLY A 176 3.06 -5.92 -5.38
CA GLY A 176 4.41 -6.35 -5.73
C GLY A 176 5.35 -6.49 -4.52
N ASN A 177 6.62 -6.87 -4.79
CA ASN A 177 7.66 -7.07 -3.77
C ASN A 177 7.30 -8.15 -2.73
N ALA A 178 6.66 -9.24 -3.16
CA ALA A 178 6.20 -10.33 -2.27
C ALA A 178 7.35 -10.96 -1.46
N GLU A 179 8.56 -10.98 -2.01
CA GLU A 179 9.77 -11.53 -1.36
C GLU A 179 10.22 -10.76 -0.11
N GLN A 180 9.61 -9.59 0.16
CA GLN A 180 9.91 -8.80 1.36
C GLN A 180 9.69 -9.60 2.66
N SER A 181 8.73 -10.52 2.67
CA SER A 181 8.45 -11.41 3.81
C SER A 181 9.59 -12.41 4.08
N ASN A 182 10.33 -12.81 3.05
CA ASN A 182 11.43 -13.77 3.14
C ASN A 182 12.74 -13.13 3.62
N ARG A 183 12.75 -11.83 3.87
CA ARG A 183 13.95 -11.08 4.24
C ARG A 183 14.42 -11.43 5.65
N ASN A 184 15.52 -12.15 5.77
CA ASN A 184 16.16 -12.43 7.06
C ASN A 184 17.02 -11.25 7.51
N TYR A 185 16.79 -10.78 8.74
CA TYR A 185 17.53 -9.65 9.33
C TYR A 185 18.81 -10.09 10.05
N GLY A 186 18.98 -11.37 10.32
CA GLY A 186 20.18 -12.00 10.83
C GLY A 186 20.48 -11.78 12.32
N LYS A 187 20.11 -10.65 12.90
CA LYS A 187 20.36 -10.34 14.32
C LYS A 187 19.28 -9.47 14.96
N ALA A 188 19.01 -9.68 16.25
CA ALA A 188 18.02 -8.93 17.02
C ALA A 188 18.25 -7.42 17.01
N GLY A 189 19.50 -6.94 17.03
CA GLY A 189 19.83 -5.52 16.96
C GLY A 189 19.33 -4.84 15.67
N ARG A 190 19.23 -5.57 14.55
CA ARG A 190 18.70 -5.04 13.30
C ARG A 190 17.18 -4.87 13.37
N MET A 191 16.46 -5.75 14.07
CA MET A 191 15.05 -5.60 14.35
C MET A 191 14.79 -4.36 15.24
N ARG A 192 15.67 -4.14 16.22
CA ARG A 192 15.61 -2.93 17.07
C ARG A 192 15.77 -1.63 16.28
N TRP A 193 16.60 -1.59 15.24
CA TRP A 193 16.69 -0.44 14.32
C TRP A 193 15.38 -0.14 13.59
N LYS A 194 14.52 -1.15 13.45
CA LYS A 194 13.19 -1.03 12.83
C LYS A 194 12.10 -0.62 13.83
N GLY A 195 12.45 -0.44 15.10
CA GLY A 195 11.51 -0.04 16.14
C GLY A 195 10.95 -1.21 16.95
N CYS A 196 11.45 -2.42 16.78
CA CYS A 196 11.13 -3.53 17.68
C CYS A 196 11.76 -3.26 19.04
N LEU A 197 10.94 -3.16 20.08
CA LEU A 197 11.37 -2.91 21.45
C LEU A 197 10.94 -4.08 22.33
N LEU A 198 11.91 -4.70 23.00
CA LEU A 198 11.65 -5.63 24.10
C LEU A 198 11.42 -4.78 25.36
N TYR A 199 10.21 -4.75 25.85
CA TYR A 199 9.91 -4.33 27.19
C TYR A 199 10.13 -5.53 28.13
N THR A 200 10.38 -5.31 29.43
CA THR A 200 10.54 -6.37 30.42
C THR A 200 9.57 -7.52 30.14
N SER A 201 10.06 -8.56 29.44
CA SER A 201 9.27 -9.69 29.05
C SER A 201 9.61 -10.87 29.96
N ASP A 202 8.60 -11.59 30.34
CA ASP A 202 8.69 -12.98 30.75
C ASP A 202 9.12 -13.82 29.53
N ALA A 203 9.86 -14.91 29.75
CA ALA A 203 10.30 -15.80 28.68
C ALA A 203 9.16 -16.36 27.81
N ALA A 204 7.92 -16.31 28.28
CA ALA A 204 6.71 -16.65 27.52
C ALA A 204 6.30 -15.62 26.48
N ASP A 205 6.69 -14.33 26.65
CA ASP A 205 6.35 -13.24 25.75
C ASP A 205 7.31 -13.10 24.56
N ASP A 206 8.45 -13.80 24.58
CA ASP A 206 9.47 -13.74 23.53
C ASP A 206 9.04 -14.38 22.21
N LEU A 207 7.95 -15.16 22.20
CA LEU A 207 7.41 -15.83 21.02
C LEU A 207 6.70 -14.86 20.03
N LEU A 208 6.42 -13.61 20.42
CA LEU A 208 5.71 -12.65 19.61
C LEU A 208 6.63 -11.74 18.76
N CYS A 209 7.93 -11.87 18.89
CA CYS A 209 8.92 -11.08 18.13
C CYS A 209 9.66 -11.89 17.04
N VAL A 210 9.15 -13.06 16.66
CA VAL A 210 9.67 -13.89 15.57
C VAL A 210 8.98 -13.60 14.26
#